data_5662d9eed892dd188842e35718189f5a
#
_entry.id   5662d9eed892dd188842e35718189f5a
#
_cell.length_a   1.000
_cell.length_b   1.000
_cell.length_c   1.000
_cell.angle_alpha   90.00
_cell.angle_beta   90.00
_cell.angle_gamma   90.00
#
_symmetry.space_group_name_H-M   'P 1'
#
loop_
_entity.id
_entity.type
_entity.pdbx_description
1 polymer ?
#
loop_
_entity_poly.entity_id
_entity_poly.type
_entity_poly.pdbx_seq_one_letter_code
_entity_poly.pdbx_strand_id
1 'polypeptide(L)'
;MGNPQPAGLRIVGVTSSSDTDPTGYARPRVPTGYGVATGLITAAVAMGVAQLVAGITGPQGSPVVAVGGAAIDATPAPLKNFAISAFGANDKTVLVIGILVLLAVFAALIGVVAVRRLSYGLAGLAVFTLIGLLAALSRPASGPADAIPVLAGAAAAVLVMVRLVRAAAGTTARAARPASSPGSARPEPGQPGQDELPTGHEPGASWVPAGAGQGAGSPAGARPADQVAQPDRRRFLVNGSVAVAVAGVGALAGRALSERSSVAQARASLHIPRPQHTVPGLPPGADLHIPGLSPFITPNSAFYRVDTAIILPQVAPSGWQLRIHGMVERELTLTLDQLLRLPLVENYTTLTCVSNPVAGPYIGNALWLGASLARLLRRAGIRAGASQLLCTSTDGFTSGTPVQAVMDGRDALLAVAMNGTPLPVAHGFPVRLVVPGLYGYVSACKWITDINVTTFADAQGYWVPRGWSQQAPIKTESRIDVPNGAAPLRAGRVAVAGVAWAQHKGIDAVEVRVDSGPWQQARLAAVPGIDTWRQWVWEWDATPGNHTLLARATDATGYTQTARQAPPEPNGATGYPTVAVTVQ
;
A
#
# COMPACT_ATOMS: atom_id res chain seq x y z
N MET A 1 46.83 -24.17 -48.08
CA MET A 1 47.60 -23.50 -47.04
C MET A 1 46.69 -23.28 -45.83
N GLY A 2 47.08 -23.86 -44.76
CA GLY A 2 46.36 -24.32 -43.62
C GLY A 2 45.60 -23.31 -42.79
N ASN A 3 44.47 -23.79 -42.34
CA ASN A 3 43.58 -23.19 -41.36
C ASN A 3 43.97 -23.70 -39.96
N PRO A 4 44.23 -22.84 -38.95
CA PRO A 4 44.45 -23.31 -37.59
C PRO A 4 43.13 -23.34 -36.82
N GLN A 5 42.86 -24.47 -36.21
CA GLN A 5 41.75 -24.69 -35.25
C GLN A 5 41.99 -23.89 -33.96
N PRO A 6 40.91 -23.43 -33.27
CA PRO A 6 41.03 -22.82 -31.96
C PRO A 6 41.13 -23.89 -30.84
N ALA A 7 42.06 -23.61 -29.93
CA ALA A 7 42.37 -24.40 -28.74
C ALA A 7 41.15 -24.54 -27.78
N GLY A 8 40.90 -25.76 -27.33
CA GLY A 8 39.87 -26.08 -26.34
C GLY A 8 40.15 -25.48 -24.96
N LEU A 9 39.17 -24.70 -24.48
CA LEU A 9 39.14 -24.20 -23.12
C LEU A 9 38.80 -25.36 -22.16
N ARG A 10 39.79 -25.86 -21.42
CA ARG A 10 39.57 -26.79 -20.30
C ARG A 10 38.89 -26.00 -19.18
N ILE A 11 37.62 -26.29 -18.93
CA ILE A 11 36.94 -25.87 -17.71
C ILE A 11 37.56 -26.67 -16.57
N VAL A 12 38.35 -25.99 -15.74
CA VAL A 12 38.86 -26.52 -14.46
C VAL A 12 37.64 -26.64 -13.56
N GLY A 13 37.28 -27.87 -13.20
CA GLY A 13 36.22 -28.15 -12.27
C GLY A 13 36.52 -27.48 -10.93
N VAL A 14 35.59 -26.61 -10.51
CA VAL A 14 35.52 -26.06 -9.15
C VAL A 14 35.20 -27.23 -8.23
N THR A 15 36.24 -27.76 -7.57
CA THR A 15 36.06 -28.74 -6.49
C THR A 15 35.24 -28.11 -5.40
N SER A 16 34.09 -28.72 -5.09
CA SER A 16 33.25 -28.41 -3.93
C SER A 16 34.14 -28.44 -2.69
N SER A 17 34.26 -27.30 -2.00
CA SER A 17 34.87 -27.24 -0.67
C SER A 17 34.10 -28.18 0.26
N SER A 18 34.83 -29.19 0.81
CA SER A 18 34.31 -30.15 1.75
C SER A 18 33.67 -29.47 2.97
N ASP A 19 32.42 -29.78 3.23
CA ASP A 19 31.58 -29.28 4.34
C ASP A 19 31.97 -30.02 5.65
N THR A 20 33.28 -30.16 5.93
CA THR A 20 33.82 -30.82 7.12
C THR A 20 34.46 -29.76 8.05
N ASP A 21 34.17 -29.88 9.33
CA ASP A 21 34.87 -29.19 10.42
C ASP A 21 36.37 -29.59 10.41
N PRO A 22 37.32 -28.77 10.92
CA PRO A 22 38.73 -29.14 11.08
C PRO A 22 38.95 -30.47 11.81
N THR A 23 37.93 -31.01 12.50
CA THR A 23 37.93 -32.34 13.19
C THR A 23 37.42 -33.48 12.31
N GLY A 24 37.07 -33.24 11.03
CA GLY A 24 36.65 -34.29 10.09
C GLY A 24 35.24 -34.84 10.25
N TYR A 25 34.42 -34.30 11.16
CA TYR A 25 33.02 -34.70 11.34
C TYR A 25 32.07 -33.94 10.41
N ALA A 26 31.24 -34.65 9.65
CA ALA A 26 30.16 -34.06 8.85
C ALA A 26 29.15 -33.38 9.78
N ARG A 27 28.84 -32.12 9.55
CA ARG A 27 27.82 -31.40 10.32
C ARG A 27 26.45 -32.04 10.08
N PRO A 28 25.69 -32.32 11.14
CA PRO A 28 24.37 -32.95 11.01
C PRO A 28 23.44 -32.02 10.21
N ARG A 29 22.81 -32.54 9.16
CA ARG A 29 21.86 -31.81 8.33
C ARG A 29 20.53 -31.62 9.04
N VAL A 30 20.19 -30.35 9.33
CA VAL A 30 18.85 -29.97 9.84
C VAL A 30 17.83 -30.05 8.70
N PRO A 31 16.64 -30.66 8.89
CA PRO A 31 15.61 -30.71 7.87
C PRO A 31 15.21 -29.31 7.37
N THR A 32 15.06 -29.14 6.05
CA THR A 32 14.76 -27.85 5.40
C THR A 32 13.52 -27.17 5.97
N GLY A 33 12.51 -27.96 6.42
CA GLY A 33 11.29 -27.42 7.04
C GLY A 33 11.54 -26.57 8.28
N TYR A 34 12.55 -26.91 9.11
CA TYR A 34 12.94 -26.07 10.25
C TYR A 34 13.54 -24.74 9.81
N GLY A 35 14.28 -24.73 8.71
CA GLY A 35 14.81 -23.51 8.12
C GLY A 35 13.71 -22.58 7.62
N VAL A 36 12.77 -23.13 6.85
CA VAL A 36 11.59 -22.37 6.37
C VAL A 36 10.81 -21.78 7.54
N ALA A 37 10.47 -22.61 8.54
CA ALA A 37 9.74 -22.16 9.73
C ALA A 37 10.51 -21.08 10.51
N THR A 38 11.84 -21.24 10.68
CA THR A 38 12.70 -20.25 11.34
C THR A 38 12.64 -18.91 10.63
N GLY A 39 12.75 -18.89 9.30
CA GLY A 39 12.70 -17.65 8.51
C GLY A 39 11.34 -16.96 8.63
N LEU A 40 10.25 -17.70 8.41
CA LEU A 40 8.90 -17.15 8.47
C LEU A 40 8.53 -16.61 9.86
N ILE A 41 8.85 -17.34 10.93
CA ILE A 41 8.59 -16.89 12.31
C ILE A 41 9.43 -15.65 12.62
N THR A 42 10.70 -15.62 12.20
CA THR A 42 11.58 -14.45 12.38
C THR A 42 11.02 -13.21 11.70
N ALA A 43 10.55 -13.35 10.44
CA ALA A 43 9.93 -12.25 9.70
C ALA A 43 8.61 -11.78 10.35
N ALA A 44 7.77 -12.72 10.80
CA ALA A 44 6.52 -12.39 11.49
C ALA A 44 6.78 -11.61 12.78
N VAL A 45 7.80 -11.97 13.56
CA VAL A 45 8.17 -11.23 14.78
C VAL A 45 8.74 -9.85 14.45
N ALA A 46 9.63 -9.76 13.44
CA ALA A 46 10.16 -8.49 12.98
C ALA A 46 9.03 -7.51 12.63
N MET A 47 8.06 -7.99 11.85
CA MET A 47 6.90 -7.20 11.41
C MET A 47 5.98 -6.84 12.59
N GLY A 48 5.67 -7.79 13.48
CA GLY A 48 4.79 -7.55 14.63
C GLY A 48 5.36 -6.53 15.61
N VAL A 49 6.66 -6.64 15.92
CA VAL A 49 7.36 -5.67 16.81
C VAL A 49 7.48 -4.31 16.13
N ALA A 50 7.85 -4.28 14.85
CA ALA A 50 7.92 -3.02 14.12
C ALA A 50 6.56 -2.32 14.03
N GLN A 51 5.48 -3.08 13.82
CA GLN A 51 4.11 -2.53 13.80
C GLN A 51 3.68 -2.01 15.18
N LEU A 52 4.03 -2.70 16.26
CA LEU A 52 3.77 -2.23 17.62
C LEU A 52 4.47 -0.89 17.89
N VAL A 53 5.75 -0.80 17.54
CA VAL A 53 6.54 0.43 17.73
C VAL A 53 6.02 1.55 16.83
N ALA A 54 5.66 1.25 15.57
CA ALA A 54 5.05 2.21 14.66
C ALA A 54 3.69 2.72 15.17
N GLY A 55 2.93 1.88 15.89
CA GLY A 55 1.69 2.30 16.57
C GLY A 55 1.92 3.38 17.65
N ILE A 56 3.13 3.45 18.21
CA ILE A 56 3.52 4.44 19.23
C ILE A 56 4.20 5.66 18.59
N THR A 57 5.14 5.44 17.65
CA THR A 57 5.97 6.51 17.06
C THR A 57 5.30 7.20 15.86
N GLY A 58 4.31 6.56 15.26
CA GLY A 58 3.59 7.03 14.08
C GLY A 58 3.50 5.94 13.01
N PRO A 59 2.31 5.73 12.39
CA PRO A 59 2.06 4.65 11.43
C PRO A 59 2.89 4.77 10.15
N GLN A 60 3.43 5.95 9.85
CA GLN A 60 4.28 6.22 8.70
C GLN A 60 5.64 5.51 8.79
N GLY A 61 6.16 5.25 10.00
CA GLY A 61 7.39 4.50 10.24
C GLY A 61 7.24 2.97 10.08
N SER A 62 6.04 2.47 9.79
CA SER A 62 5.83 1.02 9.55
C SER A 62 6.64 0.54 8.35
N PRO A 63 7.43 -0.55 8.45
CA PRO A 63 8.21 -1.10 7.34
C PRO A 63 7.37 -1.44 6.10
N VAL A 64 6.13 -1.92 6.28
CA VAL A 64 5.21 -2.21 5.16
C VAL A 64 4.88 -0.96 4.38
N VAL A 65 4.62 0.15 5.09
CA VAL A 65 4.30 1.45 4.48
C VAL A 65 5.52 2.03 3.78
N ALA A 66 6.68 1.97 4.44
CA ALA A 66 7.92 2.50 3.90
C ALA A 66 8.36 1.74 2.64
N VAL A 67 8.45 0.41 2.70
CA VAL A 67 8.84 -0.43 1.56
C VAL A 67 7.80 -0.39 0.45
N GLY A 68 6.50 -0.40 0.81
CA GLY A 68 5.41 -0.27 -0.16
C GLY A 68 5.45 1.06 -0.91
N GLY A 69 5.69 2.18 -0.20
CA GLY A 69 5.86 3.50 -0.80
C GLY A 69 7.05 3.54 -1.75
N ALA A 70 8.22 3.08 -1.29
CA ALA A 70 9.42 3.01 -2.11
C ALA A 70 9.23 2.11 -3.36
N ALA A 71 8.50 1.00 -3.24
CA ALA A 71 8.16 0.14 -4.37
C ALA A 71 7.25 0.85 -5.38
N ILE A 72 6.24 1.59 -4.91
CA ILE A 72 5.39 2.41 -5.78
C ILE A 72 6.24 3.46 -6.51
N ASP A 73 7.14 4.13 -5.80
CA ASP A 73 7.96 5.19 -6.39
C ASP A 73 8.94 4.66 -7.42
N ALA A 74 9.54 3.50 -7.17
CA ALA A 74 10.47 2.83 -8.07
C ALA A 74 9.79 2.13 -9.27
N THR A 75 8.47 1.90 -9.24
CA THR A 75 7.75 1.18 -10.29
C THR A 75 7.61 2.04 -11.54
N PRO A 76 8.02 1.57 -12.74
CA PRO A 76 7.85 2.29 -14.00
C PRO A 76 6.39 2.60 -14.34
N ALA A 77 6.14 3.72 -15.03
CA ALA A 77 4.79 4.17 -15.39
C ALA A 77 3.95 3.11 -16.12
N PRO A 78 4.45 2.36 -17.12
CA PRO A 78 3.64 1.34 -17.80
C PRO A 78 3.10 0.25 -16.86
N LEU A 79 3.90 -0.16 -15.87
CA LEU A 79 3.50 -1.18 -14.90
C LEU A 79 2.49 -0.63 -13.88
N LYS A 80 2.62 0.64 -13.48
CA LYS A 80 1.63 1.34 -12.66
C LYS A 80 0.28 1.45 -13.37
N ASN A 81 0.30 1.86 -14.64
CA ASN A 81 -0.90 2.02 -15.44
C ASN A 81 -1.59 0.67 -15.66
N PHE A 82 -0.83 -0.39 -15.92
CA PHE A 82 -1.36 -1.75 -15.96
C PHE A 82 -2.02 -2.14 -14.63
N ALA A 83 -1.35 -1.92 -13.50
CA ALA A 83 -1.90 -2.26 -12.19
C ALA A 83 -3.20 -1.50 -11.89
N ILE A 84 -3.25 -0.19 -12.18
CA ILE A 84 -4.45 0.64 -12.02
C ILE A 84 -5.58 0.14 -12.93
N SER A 85 -5.30 -0.19 -14.19
CA SER A 85 -6.32 -0.66 -15.14
C SER A 85 -6.82 -2.07 -14.81
N ALA A 86 -5.94 -2.96 -14.33
CA ALA A 86 -6.28 -4.35 -14.02
C ALA A 86 -6.96 -4.51 -12.65
N PHE A 87 -6.57 -3.74 -11.65
CA PHE A 87 -7.00 -3.92 -10.26
C PHE A 87 -7.87 -2.75 -9.72
N GLY A 88 -7.94 -1.63 -10.42
CA GLY A 88 -8.77 -0.48 -10.04
C GLY A 88 -8.50 0.00 -8.62
N ALA A 89 -9.54 0.08 -7.79
CA ALA A 89 -9.44 0.50 -6.39
C ALA A 89 -8.67 -0.49 -5.48
N ASN A 90 -8.41 -1.71 -5.94
CA ASN A 90 -7.71 -2.75 -5.19
C ASN A 90 -6.20 -2.82 -5.49
N ASP A 91 -5.67 -1.94 -6.33
CA ASP A 91 -4.26 -1.90 -6.75
C ASP A 91 -3.28 -1.93 -5.56
N LYS A 92 -3.55 -1.15 -4.52
CA LYS A 92 -2.75 -1.09 -3.29
C LYS A 92 -2.82 -2.38 -2.47
N THR A 93 -3.99 -3.00 -2.39
CA THR A 93 -4.18 -4.28 -1.69
C THR A 93 -3.38 -5.38 -2.37
N VAL A 94 -3.45 -5.47 -3.70
CA VAL A 94 -2.68 -6.43 -4.50
C VAL A 94 -1.18 -6.19 -4.35
N LEU A 95 -0.73 -4.93 -4.37
CA LEU A 95 0.67 -4.57 -4.14
C LEU A 95 1.15 -5.04 -2.77
N VAL A 96 0.41 -4.74 -1.69
CA VAL A 96 0.78 -5.11 -0.31
C VAL A 96 0.83 -6.64 -0.17
N ILE A 97 -0.14 -7.38 -0.71
CA ILE A 97 -0.13 -8.85 -0.70
C ILE A 97 1.08 -9.37 -1.47
N GLY A 98 1.38 -8.82 -2.65
CA GLY A 98 2.55 -9.20 -3.46
C GLY A 98 3.87 -8.99 -2.70
N ILE A 99 4.04 -7.84 -2.04
CA ILE A 99 5.21 -7.55 -1.20
C ILE A 99 5.31 -8.56 -0.04
N LEU A 100 4.21 -8.85 0.66
CA LEU A 100 4.22 -9.81 1.77
C LEU A 100 4.58 -11.23 1.31
N VAL A 101 4.09 -11.66 0.14
CA VAL A 101 4.46 -12.96 -0.46
C VAL A 101 5.95 -13.01 -0.79
N LEU A 102 6.49 -11.99 -1.43
CA LEU A 102 7.92 -11.89 -1.73
C LEU A 102 8.76 -11.91 -0.46
N LEU A 103 8.39 -11.13 0.55
CA LEU A 103 9.06 -11.12 1.85
C LEU A 103 9.02 -12.49 2.53
N ALA A 104 7.91 -13.22 2.45
CA ALA A 104 7.79 -14.57 3.00
C ALA A 104 8.72 -15.57 2.29
N VAL A 105 8.82 -15.50 0.95
CA VAL A 105 9.75 -16.33 0.17
C VAL A 105 11.20 -16.05 0.55
N PHE A 106 11.61 -14.79 0.59
CA PHE A 106 12.96 -14.41 1.00
C PHE A 106 13.24 -14.78 2.44
N ALA A 107 12.29 -14.57 3.36
CA ALA A 107 12.43 -14.97 4.75
C ALA A 107 12.64 -16.48 4.88
N ALA A 108 11.89 -17.31 4.14
CA ALA A 108 12.06 -18.75 4.10
C ALA A 108 13.45 -19.15 3.62
N LEU A 109 13.95 -18.51 2.54
CA LEU A 109 15.30 -18.76 2.00
C LEU A 109 16.39 -18.38 3.02
N ILE A 110 16.29 -17.20 3.63
CA ILE A 110 17.21 -16.74 4.68
C ILE A 110 17.20 -17.72 5.87
N GLY A 111 16.03 -18.20 6.29
CA GLY A 111 15.90 -19.18 7.36
C GLY A 111 16.55 -20.52 7.03
N VAL A 112 16.41 -21.03 5.80
CA VAL A 112 17.09 -22.24 5.33
C VAL A 112 18.61 -22.08 5.35
N VAL A 113 19.11 -20.91 4.92
CA VAL A 113 20.54 -20.61 4.96
C VAL A 113 21.03 -20.41 6.40
N ALA A 114 20.25 -19.75 7.26
CA ALA A 114 20.56 -19.49 8.66
C ALA A 114 20.76 -20.78 9.47
N VAL A 115 19.93 -21.79 9.23
CA VAL A 115 20.05 -23.10 9.91
C VAL A 115 21.33 -23.84 9.49
N ARG A 116 21.84 -23.60 8.28
CA ARG A 116 23.12 -24.15 7.80
C ARG A 116 24.31 -23.36 8.34
N ARG A 117 24.26 -22.02 8.23
CA ARG A 117 25.28 -21.09 8.74
C ARG A 117 24.60 -19.81 9.24
N LEU A 118 24.55 -19.64 10.56
CA LEU A 118 23.89 -18.50 11.21
C LEU A 118 24.38 -17.13 10.70
N SER A 119 25.71 -17.03 10.41
CA SER A 119 26.31 -15.79 9.90
C SER A 119 25.68 -15.31 8.58
N TYR A 120 25.38 -16.23 7.65
CA TYR A 120 24.72 -15.86 6.41
C TYR A 120 23.25 -15.48 6.60
N GLY A 121 22.56 -16.12 7.57
CA GLY A 121 21.21 -15.72 7.96
C GLY A 121 21.17 -14.30 8.55
N LEU A 122 22.14 -14.00 9.43
CA LEU A 122 22.28 -12.65 10.01
C LEU A 122 22.67 -11.61 8.96
N ALA A 123 23.54 -11.97 8.00
CA ALA A 123 23.86 -11.08 6.87
C ALA A 123 22.64 -10.79 6.00
N GLY A 124 21.82 -11.81 5.69
CA GLY A 124 20.55 -11.63 4.98
C GLY A 124 19.59 -10.70 5.75
N LEU A 125 19.47 -10.88 7.06
CA LEU A 125 18.64 -10.01 7.90
C LEU A 125 19.16 -8.57 7.92
N ALA A 126 20.50 -8.38 7.97
CA ALA A 126 21.12 -7.05 7.90
C ALA A 126 20.82 -6.34 6.57
N VAL A 127 20.86 -7.05 5.45
CA VAL A 127 20.48 -6.51 4.13
C VAL A 127 19.01 -6.05 4.12
N PHE A 128 18.08 -6.88 4.64
CA PHE A 128 16.67 -6.48 4.74
C PHE A 128 16.46 -5.30 5.68
N THR A 129 17.17 -5.25 6.78
CA THR A 129 17.14 -4.10 7.71
C THR A 129 17.61 -2.84 7.02
N LEU A 130 18.69 -2.92 6.25
CA LEU A 130 19.23 -1.78 5.48
C LEU A 130 18.21 -1.30 4.43
N ILE A 131 17.60 -2.21 3.67
CA ILE A 131 16.55 -1.87 2.71
C ILE A 131 15.36 -1.19 3.41
N GLY A 132 14.92 -1.72 4.55
CA GLY A 132 13.85 -1.13 5.36
C GLY A 132 14.19 0.27 5.87
N LEU A 133 15.43 0.49 6.34
CA LEU A 133 15.92 1.80 6.79
C LEU A 133 16.00 2.80 5.64
N LEU A 134 16.57 2.39 4.51
CA LEU A 134 16.64 3.25 3.32
C LEU A 134 15.24 3.64 2.86
N ALA A 135 14.30 2.69 2.81
CA ALA A 135 12.92 2.96 2.45
C ALA A 135 12.22 3.89 3.46
N ALA A 136 12.47 3.74 4.77
CA ALA A 136 11.88 4.58 5.79
C ALA A 136 12.42 6.02 5.75
N LEU A 137 13.72 6.19 5.49
CA LEU A 137 14.41 7.49 5.54
C LEU A 137 14.45 8.22 4.19
N SER A 138 14.17 7.55 3.06
CA SER A 138 14.15 8.19 1.73
C SER A 138 12.87 8.98 1.43
N ARG A 139 11.87 8.91 2.29
CA ARG A 139 10.57 9.58 2.07
C ARG A 139 10.68 11.09 2.34
N PRO A 140 10.04 11.95 1.53
CA PRO A 140 10.16 13.41 1.67
C PRO A 140 9.75 13.96 3.04
N ALA A 141 8.84 13.29 3.75
CA ALA A 141 8.36 13.68 5.09
C ALA A 141 8.96 12.84 6.23
N SER A 142 10.04 12.05 5.96
CA SER A 142 10.64 11.18 6.97
C SER A 142 11.51 11.95 7.96
N GLY A 143 11.47 11.48 9.21
CA GLY A 143 12.35 11.94 10.28
C GLY A 143 13.18 10.79 10.88
N PRO A 144 14.18 11.09 11.75
CA PRO A 144 14.98 10.05 12.41
C PRO A 144 14.13 9.05 13.22
N ALA A 145 12.96 9.46 13.70
CA ALA A 145 12.03 8.61 14.44
C ALA A 145 11.45 7.47 13.60
N ASP A 146 11.37 7.62 12.26
CA ASP A 146 10.84 6.59 11.36
C ASP A 146 11.79 5.38 11.22
N ALA A 147 13.05 5.50 11.64
CA ALA A 147 13.99 4.39 11.72
C ALA A 147 13.73 3.46 12.93
N ILE A 148 13.10 3.97 14.00
CA ILE A 148 12.93 3.24 15.27
C ILE A 148 12.14 1.93 15.10
N PRO A 149 10.99 1.89 14.38
CA PRO A 149 10.25 0.65 14.16
C PRO A 149 11.07 -0.43 13.43
N VAL A 150 11.82 -0.03 12.40
CA VAL A 150 12.69 -0.94 11.63
C VAL A 150 13.78 -1.54 12.50
N LEU A 151 14.45 -0.72 13.29
CA LEU A 151 15.54 -1.17 14.19
C LEU A 151 15.02 -2.07 15.30
N ALA A 152 13.89 -1.74 15.91
CA ALA A 152 13.25 -2.57 16.93
C ALA A 152 12.83 -3.94 16.39
N GLY A 153 12.23 -3.97 15.19
CA GLY A 153 11.88 -5.20 14.49
C GLY A 153 13.10 -6.05 14.17
N ALA A 154 14.19 -5.43 13.69
CA ALA A 154 15.44 -6.11 13.39
C ALA A 154 16.09 -6.72 14.64
N ALA A 155 16.14 -5.99 15.75
CA ALA A 155 16.67 -6.50 17.02
C ALA A 155 15.88 -7.74 17.50
N ALA A 156 14.55 -7.68 17.45
CA ALA A 156 13.68 -8.80 17.79
C ALA A 156 13.91 -10.00 16.84
N ALA A 157 14.07 -9.74 15.54
CA ALA A 157 14.37 -10.77 14.54
C ALA A 157 15.70 -11.48 14.81
N VAL A 158 16.76 -10.76 15.14
CA VAL A 158 18.07 -11.34 15.51
C VAL A 158 17.92 -12.29 16.69
N LEU A 159 17.25 -11.84 17.76
CA LEU A 159 17.03 -12.65 18.97
C LEU A 159 16.27 -13.93 18.68
N VAL A 160 15.19 -13.85 17.89
CA VAL A 160 14.35 -15.00 17.54
C VAL A 160 15.09 -15.94 16.61
N MET A 161 15.75 -15.43 15.57
CA MET A 161 16.53 -16.24 14.63
C MET A 161 17.60 -17.04 15.36
N VAL A 162 18.39 -16.42 16.25
CA VAL A 162 19.45 -17.08 17.02
C VAL A 162 18.86 -18.18 17.92
N ARG A 163 17.73 -17.91 18.60
CA ARG A 163 17.07 -18.91 19.46
C ARG A 163 16.52 -20.09 18.67
N LEU A 164 15.86 -19.85 17.55
CA LEU A 164 15.28 -20.91 16.71
C LEU A 164 16.35 -21.74 16.02
N VAL A 165 17.41 -21.11 15.49
CA VAL A 165 18.55 -21.82 14.89
C VAL A 165 19.24 -22.70 15.92
N ARG A 166 19.48 -22.22 17.16
CA ARG A 166 20.05 -23.03 18.24
C ARG A 166 19.14 -24.18 18.64
N ALA A 167 17.83 -23.99 18.68
CA ALA A 167 16.87 -25.05 18.95
C ALA A 167 16.79 -26.09 17.80
N ALA A 168 16.88 -25.62 16.55
CA ALA A 168 16.88 -26.49 15.36
C ALA A 168 18.20 -27.30 15.22
N ALA A 169 19.35 -26.74 15.65
CA ALA A 169 20.64 -27.40 15.61
C ALA A 169 20.72 -28.57 16.62
N GLY A 170 19.79 -28.69 17.58
CA GLY A 170 19.71 -29.77 18.54
C GLY A 170 20.88 -29.84 19.52
N THR A 171 20.74 -30.67 20.54
CA THR A 171 21.72 -30.90 21.62
C THR A 171 22.85 -31.83 21.20
N THR A 172 23.60 -31.56 20.15
CA THR A 172 24.85 -32.30 19.88
C THR A 172 25.90 -32.10 20.97
N ALA A 173 25.80 -31.01 21.75
CA ALA A 173 26.70 -30.72 22.86
C ALA A 173 26.41 -31.55 24.13
N ARG A 174 25.27 -32.24 24.25
CA ARG A 174 24.93 -33.02 25.46
C ARG A 174 25.31 -34.49 25.36
N ALA A 175 25.59 -34.99 24.15
CA ALA A 175 26.03 -36.39 23.93
C ALA A 175 27.54 -36.59 24.06
N ALA A 176 28.32 -35.52 24.25
CA ALA A 176 29.77 -35.57 24.41
C ALA A 176 30.25 -35.54 25.87
N ARG A 177 29.42 -35.86 26.85
CA ARG A 177 29.92 -36.23 28.15
C ARG A 177 30.31 -37.70 28.09
N PRO A 178 31.61 -38.06 28.19
CA PRO A 178 32.00 -39.46 28.32
C PRO A 178 31.33 -40.01 29.58
N ALA A 179 30.61 -41.09 29.41
CA ALA A 179 30.18 -41.89 30.54
C ALA A 179 31.46 -42.26 31.33
N SER A 180 31.57 -41.71 32.53
CA SER A 180 32.58 -42.17 33.49
C SER A 180 32.40 -43.67 33.65
N SER A 181 33.40 -44.43 33.21
CA SER A 181 33.51 -45.85 33.45
C SER A 181 33.36 -46.17 34.94
N PRO A 182 32.57 -47.15 35.34
CA PRO A 182 32.57 -47.62 36.74
C PRO A 182 33.95 -48.19 37.04
N GLY A 183 34.57 -47.64 38.08
CA GLY A 183 35.89 -48.07 38.56
C GLY A 183 35.93 -49.53 38.86
N SER A 184 36.97 -50.22 38.39
CA SER A 184 37.39 -51.50 38.76
C SER A 184 37.64 -51.55 40.26
N ALA A 185 36.80 -52.29 41.03
CA ALA A 185 37.09 -52.67 42.41
C ALA A 185 38.13 -53.77 42.41
N ARG A 186 39.25 -53.53 43.08
CA ARG A 186 40.24 -54.56 43.46
C ARG A 186 39.64 -55.56 44.47
N PRO A 187 39.95 -56.85 44.40
CA PRO A 187 39.59 -57.76 45.47
C PRO A 187 40.67 -57.76 46.58
N GLU A 188 40.28 -57.62 47.84
CA GLU A 188 41.09 -57.99 49.01
C GLU A 188 40.88 -59.46 49.41
N PRO A 189 41.93 -60.12 49.96
CA PRO A 189 41.89 -61.59 50.28
C PRO A 189 41.60 -61.83 51.73
N GLY A 190 40.88 -62.96 51.99
CA GLY A 190 41.02 -63.80 53.20
C GLY A 190 39.95 -63.61 54.28
N GLN A 191 39.20 -64.65 54.62
CA GLN A 191 39.41 -65.75 55.48
C GLN A 191 38.15 -66.65 55.60
N PRO A 192 38.28 -67.92 56.11
CA PRO A 192 37.40 -69.00 55.79
C PRO A 192 36.43 -69.38 56.94
N GLY A 193 35.43 -70.13 56.63
CA GLY A 193 34.68 -70.85 57.71
C GLY A 193 33.28 -71.29 57.33
N GLN A 194 33.22 -72.58 57.10
CA GLN A 194 32.26 -73.58 57.62
C GLN A 194 30.88 -73.73 56.96
N ASP A 195 30.79 -74.91 56.34
CA ASP A 195 29.82 -76.01 56.50
C ASP A 195 28.32 -75.75 56.33
N GLU A 196 27.73 -76.37 55.37
CA GLU A 196 26.88 -77.54 55.43
C GLU A 196 26.16 -77.84 54.12
N LEU A 197 26.30 -79.05 53.67
CA LEU A 197 25.49 -79.78 52.68
C LEU A 197 24.26 -80.40 53.41
N PRO A 198 23.27 -81.07 52.78
CA PRO A 198 23.10 -81.52 51.39
C PRO A 198 21.61 -81.60 50.92
N THR A 199 21.49 -82.27 49.77
CA THR A 199 20.36 -83.08 49.22
C THR A 199 19.40 -82.27 48.32
N GLY A 200 19.05 -82.65 47.14
CA GLY A 200 19.12 -83.93 46.43
C GLY A 200 18.26 -83.83 45.14
N HIS A 201 18.63 -84.64 44.21
CA HIS A 201 17.89 -85.32 43.16
C HIS A 201 17.86 -84.69 41.75
N GLU A 202 18.58 -85.39 40.94
CA GLU A 202 18.57 -85.55 39.47
C GLU A 202 17.24 -86.12 38.92
N PRO A 203 17.09 -86.52 37.62
CA PRO A 203 17.91 -86.34 36.41
C PRO A 203 17.08 -86.10 35.09
N GLY A 204 17.79 -85.96 33.98
CA GLY A 204 17.30 -86.37 32.66
C GLY A 204 17.90 -85.50 31.50
N ALA A 205 19.01 -85.98 31.04
CA ALA A 205 19.39 -86.59 29.77
C ALA A 205 18.76 -85.88 28.51
N SER A 206 19.41 -85.60 27.44
CA SER A 206 20.53 -86.24 26.74
C SER A 206 20.90 -85.50 25.44
N TRP A 207 22.20 -85.59 25.09
CA TRP A 207 22.81 -85.78 23.75
C TRP A 207 23.20 -84.58 22.84
N VAL A 208 24.48 -84.55 22.64
CA VAL A 208 25.37 -83.92 21.62
C VAL A 208 25.31 -84.78 20.33
N PRO A 209 25.71 -84.33 19.13
CA PRO A 209 27.13 -84.03 18.84
C PRO A 209 27.51 -82.93 17.87
N ALA A 210 28.65 -82.41 18.06
CA ALA A 210 29.80 -81.99 17.24
C ALA A 210 29.65 -81.78 15.72
N GLY A 211 30.23 -80.70 15.25
CA GLY A 211 30.63 -80.46 13.87
C GLY A 211 31.53 -79.23 13.73
N ALA A 212 32.78 -79.47 13.41
CA ALA A 212 33.87 -78.49 13.25
C ALA A 212 33.74 -77.68 11.99
N GLY A 213 34.26 -76.47 12.00
CA GLY A 213 34.48 -75.71 10.78
C GLY A 213 35.11 -74.30 11.01
N GLN A 214 36.37 -74.19 10.70
CA GLN A 214 37.23 -73.05 10.72
C GLN A 214 36.73 -71.95 9.80
N GLY A 215 36.98 -70.65 10.12
CA GLY A 215 36.87 -69.57 9.18
C GLY A 215 37.08 -68.20 9.82
N ALA A 216 38.30 -67.73 9.85
CA ALA A 216 38.65 -66.34 10.18
C ALA A 216 38.10 -65.39 9.14
N GLY A 217 37.37 -64.36 9.59
CA GLY A 217 36.94 -63.22 8.75
C GLY A 217 36.57 -62.07 9.64
N SER A 218 37.49 -61.12 9.81
CA SER A 218 37.18 -59.82 10.40
C SER A 218 36.11 -59.10 9.58
N PRO A 219 35.01 -58.61 10.14
CA PRO A 219 34.12 -57.74 9.40
C PRO A 219 34.74 -56.33 9.32
N ALA A 220 35.04 -55.92 8.07
CA ALA A 220 35.39 -54.56 7.67
C ALA A 220 34.36 -53.55 8.17
N GLY A 221 34.90 -52.42 8.61
CA GLY A 221 34.25 -51.21 9.06
C GLY A 221 32.81 -50.96 8.67
N ALA A 222 31.92 -51.01 9.66
CA ALA A 222 30.63 -50.38 9.57
C ALA A 222 30.86 -48.85 9.37
N ARG A 223 30.45 -48.37 8.21
CA ARG A 223 30.37 -46.91 7.95
C ARG A 223 29.51 -46.30 9.07
N PRO A 224 29.97 -45.20 9.72
CA PRO A 224 29.13 -44.50 10.67
C PRO A 224 27.83 -44.10 9.96
N ALA A 225 26.70 -44.56 10.43
CA ALA A 225 25.40 -44.11 10.00
C ALA A 225 25.39 -42.57 10.13
N ASP A 226 24.96 -41.86 9.07
CA ASP A 226 24.73 -40.42 9.07
C ASP A 226 23.92 -40.06 10.33
N GLN A 227 24.59 -39.49 11.33
CA GLN A 227 23.92 -38.97 12.51
C GLN A 227 23.14 -37.74 12.11
N VAL A 228 21.87 -37.94 11.75
CA VAL A 228 20.92 -36.84 11.58
C VAL A 228 20.75 -36.18 12.95
N ALA A 229 21.12 -34.91 13.07
CA ALA A 229 20.88 -34.15 14.28
C ALA A 229 19.38 -34.22 14.60
N GLN A 230 19.05 -34.75 15.78
CA GLN A 230 17.68 -34.72 16.24
C GLN A 230 17.40 -33.31 16.79
N PRO A 231 16.60 -32.51 16.08
CA PRO A 231 16.24 -31.18 16.55
C PRO A 231 15.45 -31.29 17.86
N ASP A 232 15.71 -30.40 18.82
CA ASP A 232 14.91 -30.30 20.04
C ASP A 232 13.51 -29.80 19.68
N ARG A 233 12.65 -30.69 19.21
CA ARG A 233 11.30 -30.42 18.72
C ARG A 233 10.50 -29.61 19.73
N ARG A 234 10.60 -29.99 21.03
CA ARG A 234 9.84 -29.30 22.07
C ARG A 234 10.29 -27.86 22.24
N ARG A 235 11.60 -27.60 22.30
CA ARG A 235 12.15 -26.24 22.40
C ARG A 235 11.88 -25.42 21.17
N PHE A 236 11.98 -26.01 19.99
CA PHE A 236 11.67 -25.30 18.73
C PHE A 236 10.20 -24.91 18.67
N LEU A 237 9.28 -25.84 18.99
CA LEU A 237 7.84 -25.56 19.01
C LEU A 237 7.47 -24.53 20.07
N VAL A 238 7.98 -24.64 21.31
CA VAL A 238 7.71 -23.66 22.36
C VAL A 238 8.25 -22.29 21.99
N ASN A 239 9.51 -22.18 21.55
CA ASN A 239 10.07 -20.90 21.12
C ASN A 239 9.33 -20.31 19.91
N GLY A 240 8.95 -21.17 18.96
CA GLY A 240 8.18 -20.78 17.79
C GLY A 240 6.78 -20.27 18.15
N SER A 241 6.06 -20.98 19.02
CA SER A 241 4.71 -20.57 19.46
C SER A 241 4.75 -19.26 20.26
N VAL A 242 5.73 -19.09 21.16
CA VAL A 242 5.92 -17.81 21.88
C VAL A 242 6.23 -16.70 20.90
N ALA A 243 7.10 -16.93 19.92
CA ALA A 243 7.45 -15.95 18.89
C ALA A 243 6.23 -15.54 18.05
N VAL A 244 5.42 -16.51 17.62
CA VAL A 244 4.17 -16.25 16.87
C VAL A 244 3.16 -15.48 17.73
N ALA A 245 3.03 -15.83 19.02
CA ALA A 245 2.17 -15.09 19.94
C ALA A 245 2.64 -13.63 20.10
N VAL A 246 3.95 -13.40 20.26
CA VAL A 246 4.53 -12.04 20.33
C VAL A 246 4.27 -11.28 19.03
N ALA A 247 4.43 -11.92 17.86
CA ALA A 247 4.13 -11.31 16.56
C ALA A 247 2.65 -10.91 16.44
N GLY A 248 1.75 -11.83 16.81
CA GLY A 248 0.30 -11.60 16.77
C GLY A 248 -0.16 -10.50 17.73
N VAL A 249 0.28 -10.57 18.99
CA VAL A 249 -0.02 -9.53 20.00
C VAL A 249 0.57 -8.18 19.58
N GLY A 250 1.82 -8.16 19.07
CA GLY A 250 2.46 -6.95 18.58
C GLY A 250 1.70 -6.31 17.43
N ALA A 251 1.28 -7.10 16.45
CA ALA A 251 0.50 -6.62 15.31
C ALA A 251 -0.88 -6.10 15.73
N LEU A 252 -1.62 -6.83 16.59
CA LEU A 252 -2.93 -6.44 17.09
C LEU A 252 -2.86 -5.21 18.00
N ALA A 253 -1.90 -5.18 18.92
CA ALA A 253 -1.70 -4.03 19.81
C ALA A 253 -1.25 -2.79 19.03
N GLY A 254 -0.35 -2.94 18.06
CA GLY A 254 0.07 -1.85 17.17
C GLY A 254 -1.11 -1.29 16.36
N ARG A 255 -1.98 -2.17 15.86
CA ARG A 255 -3.21 -1.76 15.18
C ARG A 255 -4.17 -1.04 16.14
N ALA A 256 -4.43 -1.60 17.33
CA ALA A 256 -5.30 -0.99 18.33
C ALA A 256 -4.77 0.37 18.82
N LEU A 257 -3.45 0.53 18.96
CA LEU A 257 -2.83 1.81 19.27
C LEU A 257 -2.99 2.82 18.13
N SER A 258 -2.78 2.38 16.89
CA SER A 258 -3.03 3.22 15.72
C SER A 258 -4.51 3.63 15.58
N GLU A 259 -5.44 2.74 15.93
CA GLU A 259 -6.88 3.04 15.94
C GLU A 259 -7.27 3.99 17.11
N ARG A 260 -6.64 3.86 18.28
CA ARG A 260 -6.83 4.80 19.41
C ARG A 260 -6.24 6.18 19.14
N SER A 261 -5.14 6.25 18.43
CA SER A 261 -4.57 7.52 17.94
C SER A 261 -5.34 8.05 16.73
N SER A 262 -6.44 7.38 16.32
CA SER A 262 -7.24 7.82 15.19
C SER A 262 -7.82 9.19 15.48
N VAL A 263 -7.71 10.07 14.50
CA VAL A 263 -8.27 11.42 14.57
C VAL A 263 -9.80 11.45 14.47
N ALA A 264 -10.46 10.28 14.47
CA ALA A 264 -11.90 10.17 14.34
C ALA A 264 -12.64 10.92 15.44
N GLN A 265 -12.18 10.77 16.70
CA GLN A 265 -12.77 11.49 17.84
C GLN A 265 -12.50 12.99 17.75
N ALA A 266 -11.26 13.38 17.46
CA ALA A 266 -10.89 14.79 17.29
C ALA A 266 -11.66 15.43 16.12
N ARG A 267 -11.87 14.67 15.03
CA ARG A 267 -12.72 15.09 13.91
C ARG A 267 -14.18 15.27 14.33
N ALA A 268 -14.73 14.33 15.09
CA ALA A 268 -16.12 14.38 15.54
C ALA A 268 -16.38 15.56 16.50
N SER A 269 -15.39 15.94 17.30
CA SER A 269 -15.47 17.07 18.23
C SER A 269 -15.09 18.41 17.60
N LEU A 270 -14.56 18.43 16.35
CA LEU A 270 -14.16 19.66 15.70
C LEU A 270 -15.38 20.51 15.34
N HIS A 271 -15.48 21.68 15.98
CA HIS A 271 -16.50 22.65 15.64
C HIS A 271 -16.09 23.45 14.41
N ILE A 272 -16.87 23.36 13.34
CA ILE A 272 -16.68 24.16 12.13
C ILE A 272 -17.47 25.46 12.28
N PRO A 273 -16.82 26.63 12.21
CA PRO A 273 -17.51 27.92 12.26
C PRO A 273 -18.49 28.09 11.10
N ARG A 274 -19.51 28.88 11.31
CA ARG A 274 -20.43 29.26 10.22
C ARG A 274 -19.66 30.06 9.16
N PRO A 275 -19.92 29.82 7.87
CA PRO A 275 -19.31 30.60 6.80
C PRO A 275 -19.72 32.06 6.90
N GLN A 276 -18.81 32.97 6.53
CA GLN A 276 -19.14 34.39 6.41
C GLN A 276 -20.05 34.66 5.20
N HIS A 277 -19.86 33.88 4.13
CA HIS A 277 -20.68 33.88 2.93
C HIS A 277 -21.15 32.46 2.66
N THR A 278 -22.45 32.25 2.76
CA THR A 278 -23.11 30.99 2.37
C THR A 278 -23.46 31.08 0.88
N VAL A 279 -23.26 29.98 0.16
CA VAL A 279 -23.84 29.86 -1.17
C VAL A 279 -25.36 29.75 -1.08
N PRO A 280 -26.11 30.25 -2.04
CA PRO A 280 -27.54 29.96 -2.14
C PRO A 280 -27.78 28.45 -2.13
N GLY A 281 -28.91 28.03 -1.58
CA GLY A 281 -29.34 26.62 -1.71
C GLY A 281 -29.37 26.20 -3.18
N LEU A 282 -29.37 24.89 -3.40
CA LEU A 282 -29.45 24.38 -4.76
C LEU A 282 -30.69 24.93 -5.47
N PRO A 283 -30.54 25.44 -6.71
CA PRO A 283 -31.69 25.90 -7.49
C PRO A 283 -32.66 24.75 -7.73
N PRO A 284 -33.98 24.99 -7.72
CA PRO A 284 -34.97 23.98 -8.08
C PRO A 284 -34.63 23.29 -9.41
N GLY A 285 -34.66 21.96 -9.42
CA GLY A 285 -34.34 21.16 -10.60
C GLY A 285 -32.84 20.98 -10.86
N ALA A 286 -31.97 21.29 -9.90
CA ALA A 286 -30.53 20.97 -10.00
C ALA A 286 -30.30 19.46 -9.83
N ASP A 287 -31.09 18.79 -9.02
CA ASP A 287 -31.13 17.32 -8.94
C ASP A 287 -32.43 16.80 -9.59
N LEU A 288 -32.30 15.95 -10.59
CA LEU A 288 -33.42 15.42 -11.38
C LEU A 288 -34.10 14.23 -10.69
N HIS A 289 -33.51 13.67 -9.62
CA HIS A 289 -34.04 12.54 -8.85
C HIS A 289 -34.44 11.33 -9.70
N ILE A 290 -33.72 11.08 -10.82
CA ILE A 290 -33.94 9.92 -11.67
C ILE A 290 -33.26 8.70 -11.03
N PRO A 291 -33.97 7.55 -10.85
CA PRO A 291 -33.36 6.36 -10.28
C PRO A 291 -32.14 5.89 -11.08
N GLY A 292 -30.99 5.72 -10.40
CA GLY A 292 -29.71 5.34 -11.01
C GLY A 292 -28.86 6.50 -11.53
N LEU A 293 -29.41 7.71 -11.63
CA LEU A 293 -28.62 8.91 -11.92
C LEU A 293 -27.78 9.29 -10.70
N SER A 294 -26.54 9.69 -10.90
CA SER A 294 -25.70 10.25 -9.84
C SER A 294 -26.38 11.48 -9.20
N PRO A 295 -26.54 11.51 -7.86
CA PRO A 295 -27.15 12.66 -7.19
C PRO A 295 -26.29 13.91 -7.40
N PHE A 296 -26.91 15.09 -7.46
CA PHE A 296 -26.15 16.32 -7.69
C PHE A 296 -25.03 16.55 -6.66
N ILE A 297 -25.32 16.29 -5.37
CA ILE A 297 -24.31 16.24 -4.31
C ILE A 297 -23.93 14.80 -4.06
N THR A 298 -22.67 14.47 -4.32
CA THR A 298 -22.13 13.14 -4.02
C THR A 298 -21.98 12.97 -2.51
N PRO A 299 -22.61 11.95 -1.90
CA PRO A 299 -22.44 11.67 -0.46
C PRO A 299 -20.94 11.43 -0.12
N ASN A 300 -20.51 11.88 1.07
CA ASN A 300 -19.11 11.74 1.50
C ASN A 300 -18.59 10.29 1.45
N SER A 301 -19.45 9.30 1.71
CA SER A 301 -19.10 7.87 1.64
C SER A 301 -18.98 7.32 0.22
N ALA A 302 -19.61 7.98 -0.76
CA ALA A 302 -19.59 7.59 -2.18
C ALA A 302 -18.63 8.46 -3.02
N PHE A 303 -18.07 9.50 -2.43
CA PHE A 303 -17.13 10.37 -3.13
C PHE A 303 -15.84 9.59 -3.45
N TYR A 304 -15.39 9.64 -4.71
CA TYR A 304 -14.23 8.88 -5.15
C TYR A 304 -12.97 9.19 -4.35
N ARG A 305 -12.12 8.19 -4.17
CA ARG A 305 -10.84 8.32 -3.49
C ARG A 305 -9.70 7.89 -4.41
N VAL A 306 -8.79 8.81 -4.70
CA VAL A 306 -7.51 8.57 -5.36
C VAL A 306 -6.43 9.32 -4.58
N ASP A 307 -5.40 8.65 -4.16
CA ASP A 307 -4.23 9.20 -3.45
C ASP A 307 -3.05 8.22 -3.53
N THR A 308 -1.86 8.69 -3.18
CA THR A 308 -0.63 7.87 -3.11
C THR A 308 -0.46 7.18 -1.75
N ALA A 309 -1.27 7.55 -0.75
CA ALA A 309 -1.16 7.05 0.60
C ALA A 309 -1.51 5.55 0.69
N ILE A 310 -0.59 4.73 1.19
CA ILE A 310 -0.84 3.31 1.50
C ILE A 310 -1.69 3.19 2.76
N ILE A 311 -1.35 3.98 3.77
CA ILE A 311 -2.14 4.15 5.00
C ILE A 311 -2.60 5.60 5.06
N LEU A 312 -3.89 5.81 5.38
CA LEU A 312 -4.45 7.15 5.53
C LEU A 312 -3.72 7.94 6.60
N PRO A 313 -3.18 9.13 6.29
CA PRO A 313 -2.61 10.02 7.28
C PRO A 313 -3.61 10.33 8.41
N GLN A 314 -3.16 10.17 9.64
CA GLN A 314 -3.91 10.50 10.84
C GLN A 314 -3.34 11.82 11.41
N VAL A 315 -3.85 12.95 10.93
CA VAL A 315 -3.33 14.28 11.28
C VAL A 315 -4.14 14.87 12.42
N ALA A 316 -3.52 14.97 13.60
CA ALA A 316 -4.17 15.57 14.75
C ALA A 316 -4.39 17.09 14.54
N PRO A 317 -5.61 17.61 14.76
CA PRO A 317 -5.90 19.03 14.60
C PRO A 317 -5.01 19.96 15.43
N SER A 318 -4.69 19.56 16.66
CA SER A 318 -3.88 20.35 17.59
C SER A 318 -2.42 20.55 17.17
N GLY A 319 -1.89 19.62 16.37
CA GLY A 319 -0.51 19.70 15.86
C GLY A 319 -0.42 20.17 14.41
N TRP A 320 -1.56 20.37 13.74
CA TRP A 320 -1.54 20.76 12.34
C TRP A 320 -1.12 22.21 12.15
N GLN A 321 -0.23 22.42 11.19
CA GLN A 321 0.20 23.74 10.74
C GLN A 321 0.33 23.75 9.23
N LEU A 322 0.06 24.90 8.61
CA LEU A 322 0.31 25.18 7.21
C LEU A 322 1.34 26.29 7.11
N ARG A 323 2.45 26.05 6.42
CA ARG A 323 3.43 27.07 6.07
C ARG A 323 3.24 27.51 4.61
N ILE A 324 3.25 28.83 4.37
CA ILE A 324 3.28 29.45 3.04
C ILE A 324 4.58 30.25 2.96
N HIS A 325 5.46 29.88 2.04
CA HIS A 325 6.81 30.44 1.92
C HIS A 325 7.32 30.46 0.46
N GLY A 326 8.60 30.74 0.25
CA GLY A 326 9.24 30.79 -1.06
C GLY A 326 9.18 32.18 -1.69
N MET A 327 8.67 32.31 -2.90
CA MET A 327 8.57 33.59 -3.62
C MET A 327 7.42 34.47 -3.08
N VAL A 328 7.50 34.81 -1.78
CA VAL A 328 6.57 35.69 -1.06
C VAL A 328 7.34 36.82 -0.37
N GLU A 329 6.68 37.92 -0.11
CA GLU A 329 7.26 39.03 0.68
C GLU A 329 7.35 38.66 2.17
N ARG A 330 6.36 37.90 2.67
CA ARG A 330 6.23 37.50 4.05
C ARG A 330 5.75 36.04 4.13
N GLU A 331 6.53 35.22 4.82
CA GLU A 331 6.11 33.88 5.13
C GLU A 331 4.94 33.89 6.12
N LEU A 332 4.01 32.95 5.95
CA LEU A 332 2.88 32.74 6.84
C LEU A 332 2.94 31.33 7.41
N THR A 333 2.70 31.20 8.72
CA THR A 333 2.44 29.93 9.36
C THR A 333 1.11 30.03 10.08
N LEU A 334 0.21 29.09 9.80
CA LEU A 334 -1.14 29.06 10.34
C LEU A 334 -1.38 27.75 11.06
N THR A 335 -1.89 27.81 12.30
CA THR A 335 -2.50 26.64 12.96
C THR A 335 -3.93 26.45 12.44
N LEU A 336 -4.53 25.28 12.72
CA LEU A 336 -5.93 25.03 12.37
C LEU A 336 -6.86 26.06 12.99
N ASP A 337 -6.67 26.40 14.27
CA ASP A 337 -7.49 27.39 14.96
C ASP A 337 -7.38 28.77 14.32
N GLN A 338 -6.19 29.14 13.83
CA GLN A 338 -6.01 30.40 13.10
C GLN A 338 -6.70 30.37 11.76
N LEU A 339 -6.65 29.21 11.05
CA LEU A 339 -7.34 29.04 9.77
C LEU A 339 -8.87 29.11 9.94
N LEU A 340 -9.41 28.46 11.00
CA LEU A 340 -10.83 28.46 11.29
C LEU A 340 -11.38 29.84 11.73
N ARG A 341 -10.50 30.74 12.21
CA ARG A 341 -10.88 32.13 12.53
C ARG A 341 -10.91 33.06 11.32
N LEU A 342 -10.41 32.61 10.17
CA LEU A 342 -10.51 33.40 8.93
C LEU A 342 -11.95 33.44 8.42
N PRO A 343 -12.31 34.43 7.59
CA PRO A 343 -13.56 34.42 6.86
C PRO A 343 -13.67 33.18 5.97
N LEU A 344 -14.46 32.19 6.39
CA LEU A 344 -14.73 30.99 5.63
C LEU A 344 -15.80 31.25 4.58
N VAL A 345 -15.65 30.62 3.42
CA VAL A 345 -16.61 30.69 2.31
C VAL A 345 -17.01 29.27 1.88
N GLU A 346 -18.24 29.13 1.42
CA GLU A 346 -18.74 27.91 0.81
C GLU A 346 -18.65 27.99 -0.71
N ASN A 347 -18.43 26.85 -1.35
CA ASN A 347 -18.59 26.70 -2.79
C ASN A 347 -18.95 25.27 -3.18
N TYR A 348 -19.86 25.11 -4.17
CA TYR A 348 -20.09 23.85 -4.84
C TYR A 348 -19.00 23.63 -5.89
N THR A 349 -18.24 22.56 -5.77
CA THR A 349 -17.17 22.25 -6.72
C THR A 349 -17.12 20.77 -7.02
N THR A 350 -17.12 20.44 -8.32
CA THR A 350 -16.87 19.12 -8.82
C THR A 350 -15.37 18.88 -8.95
N LEU A 351 -14.86 17.83 -8.32
CA LEU A 351 -13.49 17.35 -8.50
C LEU A 351 -13.47 16.17 -9.45
N THR A 352 -12.46 16.13 -10.32
CA THR A 352 -12.24 15.05 -11.27
C THR A 352 -10.80 14.57 -11.18
N CYS A 353 -10.58 13.25 -11.12
CA CYS A 353 -9.25 12.66 -11.23
C CYS A 353 -8.80 12.65 -12.68
N VAL A 354 -7.53 12.93 -12.95
CA VAL A 354 -6.97 12.84 -14.32
C VAL A 354 -7.00 11.41 -14.86
N SER A 355 -6.92 10.41 -13.98
CA SER A 355 -7.00 8.99 -14.34
C SER A 355 -8.43 8.50 -14.58
N ASN A 356 -9.44 9.39 -14.56
CA ASN A 356 -10.80 9.04 -14.92
C ASN A 356 -10.86 8.62 -16.39
N PRO A 357 -11.21 7.38 -16.72
CA PRO A 357 -11.45 7.01 -18.12
C PRO A 357 -12.75 7.67 -18.60
N VAL A 358 -12.99 7.66 -19.91
CA VAL A 358 -14.28 8.06 -20.46
C VAL A 358 -15.40 7.28 -19.78
N ALA A 359 -16.44 7.97 -19.34
CA ALA A 359 -17.56 7.42 -18.55
C ALA A 359 -17.16 6.85 -17.16
N GLY A 360 -15.97 7.15 -16.65
CA GLY A 360 -15.45 6.58 -15.42
C GLY A 360 -16.05 7.16 -14.13
N PRO A 361 -15.79 6.49 -12.99
CA PRO A 361 -16.37 6.85 -11.70
C PRO A 361 -15.55 7.88 -10.90
N TYR A 362 -14.38 8.31 -11.37
CA TYR A 362 -13.47 9.16 -10.59
C TYR A 362 -13.80 10.64 -10.72
N ILE A 363 -15.05 10.98 -10.44
CA ILE A 363 -15.61 12.33 -10.42
C ILE A 363 -16.65 12.43 -9.31
N GLY A 364 -16.79 13.58 -8.66
CA GLY A 364 -17.81 13.82 -7.65
C GLY A 364 -17.99 15.31 -7.39
N ASN A 365 -19.21 15.72 -7.04
CA ASN A 365 -19.58 17.08 -6.71
C ASN A 365 -19.92 17.20 -5.22
N ALA A 366 -19.40 18.23 -4.55
CA ALA A 366 -19.65 18.45 -3.14
C ALA A 366 -19.73 19.96 -2.81
N LEU A 367 -20.35 20.25 -1.67
CA LEU A 367 -20.29 21.55 -1.02
C LEU A 367 -19.02 21.59 -0.15
N TRP A 368 -18.10 22.48 -0.47
CA TRP A 368 -16.86 22.68 0.26
C TRP A 368 -16.94 23.96 1.08
N LEU A 369 -16.40 23.92 2.32
CA LEU A 369 -16.24 25.09 3.17
C LEU A 369 -14.77 25.26 3.52
N GLY A 370 -14.21 26.43 3.33
CA GLY A 370 -12.80 26.70 3.60
C GLY A 370 -12.43 28.16 3.58
N ALA A 371 -11.16 28.43 3.87
CA ALA A 371 -10.57 29.76 3.74
C ALA A 371 -10.11 30.01 2.29
N SER A 372 -10.32 31.21 1.78
CA SER A 372 -9.86 31.60 0.43
C SER A 372 -8.33 31.59 0.37
N LEU A 373 -7.77 30.72 -0.46
CA LEU A 373 -6.33 30.65 -0.70
C LEU A 373 -5.81 31.94 -1.36
N ALA A 374 -6.55 32.51 -2.28
CA ALA A 374 -6.18 33.76 -2.92
C ALA A 374 -6.00 34.93 -1.92
N ARG A 375 -6.85 35.01 -0.88
CA ARG A 375 -6.70 36.02 0.17
C ARG A 375 -5.43 35.80 1.00
N LEU A 376 -5.10 34.57 1.33
CA LEU A 376 -3.87 34.23 2.04
C LEU A 376 -2.62 34.57 1.22
N LEU A 377 -2.63 34.26 -0.07
CA LEU A 377 -1.52 34.57 -0.97
C LEU A 377 -1.33 36.09 -1.16
N ARG A 378 -2.42 36.87 -1.25
CA ARG A 378 -2.33 38.34 -1.26
C ARG A 378 -1.73 38.86 0.07
N ARG A 379 -2.10 38.25 1.21
CA ARG A 379 -1.53 38.59 2.52
C ARG A 379 -0.04 38.24 2.62
N ALA A 380 0.40 37.14 2.00
CA ALA A 380 1.80 36.77 1.92
C ALA A 380 2.61 37.66 0.99
N GLY A 381 1.97 38.27 -0.01
CA GLY A 381 2.61 39.09 -1.04
C GLY A 381 3.38 38.22 -2.03
N ILE A 382 2.71 37.74 -3.09
CA ILE A 382 3.37 36.92 -4.12
C ILE A 382 4.35 37.79 -4.89
N ARG A 383 5.60 37.35 -5.01
CA ARG A 383 6.62 38.04 -5.81
C ARG A 383 6.41 37.83 -7.31
N ALA A 384 6.79 38.81 -8.10
CA ALA A 384 6.75 38.72 -9.56
C ALA A 384 7.54 37.51 -10.07
N GLY A 385 7.02 36.84 -11.10
CA GLY A 385 7.62 35.66 -11.69
C GLY A 385 7.21 34.34 -11.04
N ALA A 386 6.55 34.33 -9.87
CA ALA A 386 5.99 33.14 -9.29
C ALA A 386 4.89 32.55 -10.21
N SER A 387 4.99 31.30 -10.57
CA SER A 387 4.06 30.63 -11.48
C SER A 387 3.40 29.39 -10.88
N GLN A 388 3.98 28.82 -9.83
CA GLN A 388 3.52 27.57 -9.21
C GLN A 388 3.43 27.67 -7.69
N LEU A 389 2.40 27.07 -7.13
CA LEU A 389 2.29 26.70 -5.73
C LEU A 389 2.63 25.21 -5.64
N LEU A 390 3.81 24.87 -5.12
CA LEU A 390 4.14 23.49 -4.81
C LEU A 390 3.58 23.18 -3.43
N CYS A 391 2.45 22.48 -3.42
CA CYS A 391 1.74 22.12 -2.20
C CYS A 391 2.18 20.72 -1.74
N THR A 392 2.53 20.58 -0.46
CA THR A 392 3.01 19.32 0.13
C THR A 392 2.03 18.78 1.16
N SER A 393 1.73 17.51 1.05
CA SER A 393 0.92 16.70 1.98
C SER A 393 1.79 16.09 3.07
N THR A 394 1.18 15.74 4.20
CA THR A 394 1.86 15.02 5.31
C THR A 394 2.42 13.66 4.92
N ASP A 395 1.92 13.01 3.86
CA ASP A 395 2.45 11.74 3.34
C ASP A 395 3.59 11.93 2.32
N GLY A 396 4.00 13.19 2.06
CA GLY A 396 5.05 13.53 1.11
C GLY A 396 4.59 13.69 -0.33
N PHE A 397 3.30 13.51 -0.63
CA PHE A 397 2.75 13.83 -1.95
C PHE A 397 2.87 15.33 -2.23
N THR A 398 3.25 15.70 -3.46
CA THR A 398 3.31 17.10 -3.90
C THR A 398 2.43 17.36 -5.10
N SER A 399 1.73 18.51 -5.09
CA SER A 399 0.95 19.00 -6.24
C SER A 399 1.45 20.36 -6.68
N GLY A 400 1.61 20.56 -7.99
CA GLY A 400 2.02 21.84 -8.59
C GLY A 400 0.82 22.61 -9.10
N THR A 401 0.25 23.51 -8.30
CA THR A 401 -0.93 24.30 -8.68
C THR A 401 -0.50 25.60 -9.36
N PRO A 402 -1.02 25.96 -10.55
CA PRO A 402 -0.73 27.23 -11.18
C PRO A 402 -1.17 28.41 -10.31
N VAL A 403 -0.26 29.36 -10.03
CA VAL A 403 -0.56 30.61 -9.30
C VAL A 403 -1.70 31.36 -9.96
N GLN A 404 -1.66 31.47 -11.29
CA GLN A 404 -2.70 32.18 -12.07
C GLN A 404 -4.09 31.60 -11.79
N ALA A 405 -4.25 30.27 -11.75
CA ALA A 405 -5.53 29.64 -11.51
C ALA A 405 -6.08 29.88 -10.09
N VAL A 406 -5.24 30.20 -9.12
CA VAL A 406 -5.68 30.59 -7.78
C VAL A 406 -6.02 32.06 -7.68
N MET A 407 -5.41 32.88 -8.53
CA MET A 407 -5.51 34.34 -8.48
C MET A 407 -6.48 34.95 -9.49
N ASP A 408 -7.07 34.16 -10.39
CA ASP A 408 -7.95 34.62 -11.46
C ASP A 408 -9.40 34.92 -11.03
N GLY A 409 -9.70 34.72 -9.76
CA GLY A 409 -11.02 35.02 -9.19
C GLY A 409 -11.88 33.80 -8.90
N ARG A 410 -11.43 32.57 -9.29
CA ARG A 410 -12.14 31.37 -8.88
C ARG A 410 -12.01 31.11 -7.37
N ASP A 411 -12.96 30.38 -6.80
CA ASP A 411 -12.98 30.04 -5.38
C ASP A 411 -12.00 28.91 -5.03
N ALA A 412 -10.70 29.23 -5.07
CA ALA A 412 -9.66 28.33 -4.58
C ALA A 412 -9.66 28.32 -3.04
N LEU A 413 -9.86 27.14 -2.43
CA LEU A 413 -10.07 26.99 -1.00
C LEU A 413 -9.00 26.12 -0.34
N LEU A 414 -8.63 26.51 0.87
CA LEU A 414 -8.13 25.58 1.91
C LEU A 414 -9.37 25.05 2.65
N ALA A 415 -9.92 23.95 2.15
CA ALA A 415 -11.16 23.37 2.63
C ALA A 415 -10.97 22.64 3.96
N VAL A 416 -11.89 22.86 4.90
CA VAL A 416 -11.94 22.26 6.24
C VAL A 416 -13.19 21.39 6.44
N ALA A 417 -14.21 21.57 5.60
CA ALA A 417 -15.45 20.78 5.64
C ALA A 417 -15.92 20.41 4.22
N MET A 418 -16.71 19.34 4.18
CA MET A 418 -17.31 18.78 2.98
C MET A 418 -18.75 18.36 3.29
N ASN A 419 -19.72 18.82 2.52
CA ASN A 419 -21.13 18.55 2.68
C ASN A 419 -21.64 18.80 4.12
N GLY A 420 -21.26 19.95 4.71
CA GLY A 420 -21.71 20.39 6.02
C GLY A 420 -21.06 19.70 7.23
N THR A 421 -20.08 18.81 7.03
CA THR A 421 -19.35 18.13 8.12
C THR A 421 -17.84 18.33 7.99
N PRO A 422 -17.05 18.26 9.10
CA PRO A 422 -15.60 18.24 8.98
C PRO A 422 -15.13 17.23 7.95
N LEU A 423 -14.07 17.54 7.20
CA LEU A 423 -13.56 16.65 6.16
C LEU A 423 -13.45 15.20 6.65
N PRO A 424 -13.92 14.20 5.89
CA PRO A 424 -13.56 12.82 6.17
C PRO A 424 -12.03 12.65 6.14
N VAL A 425 -11.47 11.78 6.98
CA VAL A 425 -10.02 11.49 7.01
C VAL A 425 -9.52 11.09 5.62
N ALA A 426 -10.27 10.24 4.92
CA ALA A 426 -9.96 9.81 3.56
C ALA A 426 -9.98 10.94 2.51
N HIS A 427 -10.63 12.05 2.82
CA HIS A 427 -10.74 13.22 1.93
C HIS A 427 -9.89 14.40 2.38
N GLY A 428 -8.94 14.21 3.31
CA GLY A 428 -7.88 15.19 3.60
C GLY A 428 -8.01 15.93 4.92
N PHE A 429 -8.74 15.39 5.92
CA PHE A 429 -8.80 16.00 7.26
C PHE A 429 -7.39 16.27 7.85
N PRO A 430 -7.12 17.43 8.47
CA PRO A 430 -8.06 18.52 8.77
C PRO A 430 -8.23 19.54 7.63
N VAL A 431 -7.29 19.61 6.67
CA VAL A 431 -7.31 20.62 5.61
C VAL A 431 -6.86 20.00 4.28
N ARG A 432 -7.56 20.38 3.22
CA ARG A 432 -7.17 20.05 1.85
C ARG A 432 -7.28 21.26 0.92
N LEU A 433 -6.54 21.20 -0.18
CA LEU A 433 -6.71 22.12 -1.28
C LEU A 433 -7.92 21.73 -2.15
N VAL A 434 -8.68 22.73 -2.61
CA VAL A 434 -9.72 22.60 -3.64
C VAL A 434 -9.62 23.80 -4.58
N VAL A 435 -9.23 23.56 -5.83
CA VAL A 435 -9.16 24.59 -6.88
C VAL A 435 -10.02 24.13 -8.07
N PRO A 436 -11.11 24.82 -8.40
CA PRO A 436 -11.99 24.45 -9.50
C PRO A 436 -11.27 24.46 -10.86
N GLY A 437 -11.71 23.64 -11.81
CA GLY A 437 -11.27 23.68 -13.20
C GLY A 437 -9.97 22.96 -13.51
N LEU A 438 -9.31 22.35 -12.52
CA LEU A 438 -8.07 21.59 -12.66
C LEU A 438 -8.23 20.17 -12.15
N TYR A 439 -7.59 19.20 -12.82
CA TYR A 439 -7.56 17.82 -12.33
C TYR A 439 -6.90 17.70 -10.95
N GLY A 440 -7.41 16.79 -10.13
CA GLY A 440 -7.12 16.69 -8.70
C GLY A 440 -5.65 16.54 -8.31
N TYR A 441 -4.79 16.04 -9.20
CA TYR A 441 -3.35 15.88 -8.89
C TYR A 441 -2.58 17.21 -8.86
N VAL A 442 -3.14 18.29 -9.39
CA VAL A 442 -2.60 19.65 -9.27
C VAL A 442 -3.47 20.57 -8.41
N SER A 443 -4.74 20.21 -8.15
CA SER A 443 -5.74 21.12 -7.55
C SER A 443 -6.26 20.70 -6.20
N ALA A 444 -5.92 19.48 -5.72
CA ALA A 444 -6.67 18.87 -4.63
C ALA A 444 -5.77 18.12 -3.61
N CYS A 445 -4.62 18.72 -3.25
CA CYS A 445 -3.70 18.20 -2.24
C CYS A 445 -4.43 17.96 -0.92
N LYS A 446 -4.48 16.70 -0.47
CA LYS A 446 -5.07 16.29 0.80
C LYS A 446 -4.05 16.37 1.92
N TRP A 447 -4.49 16.56 3.17
CA TRP A 447 -3.61 16.62 4.36
C TRP A 447 -2.47 17.63 4.18
N ILE A 448 -2.77 18.78 3.57
CA ILE A 448 -1.79 19.80 3.20
C ILE A 448 -1.15 20.43 4.43
N THR A 449 0.17 20.63 4.39
CA THR A 449 0.96 21.26 5.47
C THR A 449 1.93 22.33 4.99
N ASP A 450 2.20 22.36 3.68
CA ASP A 450 3.17 23.30 3.12
C ASP A 450 2.75 23.79 1.75
N ILE A 451 2.98 25.07 1.48
CA ILE A 451 2.83 25.72 0.17
C ILE A 451 4.10 26.51 -0.10
N ASN A 452 4.95 26.01 -0.97
CA ASN A 452 6.10 26.72 -1.48
C ASN A 452 5.72 27.44 -2.77
N VAL A 453 5.68 28.76 -2.71
CA VAL A 453 5.46 29.62 -3.89
C VAL A 453 6.75 29.64 -4.70
N THR A 454 6.71 29.14 -5.94
CA THR A 454 7.89 28.89 -6.77
C THR A 454 7.56 29.04 -8.25
N THR A 455 8.44 28.55 -9.13
CA THR A 455 8.17 28.48 -10.56
C THR A 455 8.05 27.02 -11.03
N PHE A 456 7.41 26.82 -12.18
CA PHE A 456 7.37 25.49 -12.82
C PHE A 456 8.74 25.03 -13.34
N ALA A 457 9.70 25.93 -13.48
CA ALA A 457 11.07 25.60 -13.87
C ALA A 457 11.89 25.05 -12.69
N ASP A 458 11.64 25.57 -11.47
CA ASP A 458 12.44 25.25 -10.30
C ASP A 458 11.96 23.99 -9.57
N ALA A 459 10.67 23.66 -9.68
CA ALA A 459 10.10 22.54 -8.97
C ALA A 459 8.97 21.85 -9.75
N GLN A 460 8.78 20.56 -9.50
CA GLN A 460 7.73 19.76 -10.14
C GLN A 460 6.90 19.00 -9.11
N GLY A 461 5.59 18.96 -9.33
CA GLY A 461 4.69 18.10 -8.55
C GLY A 461 4.95 16.62 -8.84
N TYR A 462 4.56 15.76 -7.89
CA TYR A 462 4.84 14.31 -7.85
C TYR A 462 4.59 13.56 -9.17
N TRP A 463 3.52 13.89 -9.91
CA TRP A 463 3.13 13.16 -11.12
C TRP A 463 3.80 13.69 -12.40
N VAL A 464 4.34 14.92 -12.41
CA VAL A 464 4.94 15.51 -13.61
C VAL A 464 6.17 14.71 -14.09
N PRO A 465 7.17 14.40 -13.26
CA PRO A 465 8.30 13.58 -13.69
C PRO A 465 7.92 12.11 -14.00
N ARG A 466 6.65 11.74 -13.74
CA ARG A 466 6.08 10.43 -14.03
C ARG A 466 5.24 10.39 -15.31
N GLY A 467 5.33 11.42 -16.16
CA GLY A 467 4.69 11.48 -17.48
C GLY A 467 3.38 12.25 -17.55
N TRP A 468 2.86 12.79 -16.43
CA TRP A 468 1.64 13.59 -16.44
C TRP A 468 1.91 15.07 -16.75
N SER A 469 0.93 15.72 -17.34
CA SER A 469 1.04 17.14 -17.72
C SER A 469 1.23 18.05 -16.52
N GLN A 470 2.03 19.07 -16.68
CA GLN A 470 2.34 20.06 -15.63
C GLN A 470 1.15 20.95 -15.30
N GLN A 471 0.42 21.40 -16.34
CA GLN A 471 -0.86 22.09 -16.21
C GLN A 471 -1.97 21.10 -16.58
N ALA A 472 -3.04 21.07 -15.83
CA ALA A 472 -4.04 20.04 -15.94
C ALA A 472 -5.47 20.60 -15.94
N PRO A 473 -5.83 21.43 -16.92
CA PRO A 473 -7.20 21.90 -17.07
C PRO A 473 -8.13 20.71 -17.35
N ILE A 474 -9.26 20.68 -16.67
CA ILE A 474 -10.27 19.64 -16.88
C ILE A 474 -10.84 19.77 -18.29
N LYS A 475 -10.94 18.63 -18.97
CA LYS A 475 -11.56 18.51 -20.28
C LYS A 475 -13.08 18.50 -20.18
N THR A 476 -13.75 18.99 -21.23
CA THR A 476 -15.20 18.92 -21.37
C THR A 476 -15.60 17.50 -21.67
N GLU A 477 -16.38 16.88 -20.79
CA GLU A 477 -16.78 15.48 -20.87
C GLU A 477 -18.21 15.27 -20.40
N SER A 478 -18.74 14.09 -20.72
CA SER A 478 -20.06 13.62 -20.28
C SER A 478 -20.01 12.15 -19.89
N ARG A 479 -21.05 11.71 -19.16
CA ARG A 479 -21.27 10.32 -18.77
C ARG A 479 -22.75 10.01 -18.83
N ILE A 480 -23.09 8.83 -19.33
CA ILE A 480 -24.43 8.24 -19.26
C ILE A 480 -24.46 7.39 -17.98
N ASP A 481 -25.34 7.74 -17.05
CA ASP A 481 -25.57 6.98 -15.82
C ASP A 481 -26.74 5.99 -15.97
N VAL A 482 -27.74 6.41 -16.75
CA VAL A 482 -28.98 5.64 -16.99
C VAL A 482 -29.34 5.71 -18.48
N PRO A 483 -29.64 4.58 -19.10
CA PRO A 483 -29.45 3.21 -18.62
C PRO A 483 -27.97 2.83 -18.55
N ASN A 484 -27.62 1.89 -17.66
CA ASN A 484 -26.22 1.45 -17.49
C ASN A 484 -25.89 0.14 -18.23
N GLY A 485 -26.80 -0.39 -19.02
CA GLY A 485 -26.62 -1.64 -19.79
C GLY A 485 -26.65 -2.94 -18.97
N ALA A 486 -26.81 -2.88 -17.65
CA ALA A 486 -26.74 -4.06 -16.77
C ALA A 486 -27.96 -4.99 -16.88
N ALA A 487 -29.11 -4.46 -17.32
CA ALA A 487 -30.35 -5.24 -17.49
C ALA A 487 -31.06 -4.84 -18.77
N PRO A 488 -31.83 -5.77 -19.41
CA PRO A 488 -32.67 -5.45 -20.54
C PRO A 488 -33.72 -4.38 -20.19
N LEU A 489 -33.98 -3.48 -21.11
CA LEU A 489 -34.99 -2.44 -21.02
C LEU A 489 -36.30 -2.93 -21.62
N ARG A 490 -37.41 -2.37 -21.16
CA ARG A 490 -38.69 -2.54 -21.82
C ARG A 490 -38.82 -1.53 -22.97
N ALA A 491 -39.41 -1.96 -24.09
CA ALA A 491 -39.76 -1.07 -25.18
C ALA A 491 -40.71 0.03 -24.72
N GLY A 492 -40.59 1.23 -25.31
CA GLY A 492 -41.36 2.41 -24.98
C GLY A 492 -40.49 3.56 -24.48
N ARG A 493 -41.06 4.43 -23.67
CA ARG A 493 -40.39 5.64 -23.22
C ARG A 493 -39.38 5.35 -22.11
N VAL A 494 -38.09 5.59 -22.37
CA VAL A 494 -36.95 5.35 -21.49
C VAL A 494 -36.20 6.65 -21.27
N ALA A 495 -35.91 7.00 -20.01
CA ALA A 495 -35.04 8.12 -19.71
C ALA A 495 -33.57 7.74 -19.94
N VAL A 496 -32.89 8.49 -20.79
CA VAL A 496 -31.43 8.46 -20.91
C VAL A 496 -30.89 9.67 -20.17
N ALA A 497 -30.12 9.47 -19.09
CA ALA A 497 -29.71 10.53 -18.21
C ALA A 497 -28.26 10.35 -17.73
N GLY A 498 -27.63 11.44 -17.33
CA GLY A 498 -26.27 11.41 -16.85
C GLY A 498 -25.78 12.77 -16.36
N VAL A 499 -24.47 12.89 -16.27
CA VAL A 499 -23.77 14.12 -15.88
C VAL A 499 -22.82 14.57 -16.98
N ALA A 500 -22.63 15.89 -17.11
CA ALA A 500 -21.63 16.49 -17.97
C ALA A 500 -20.86 17.54 -17.18
N TRP A 501 -19.59 17.75 -17.51
CA TRP A 501 -18.73 18.67 -16.77
C TRP A 501 -17.68 19.36 -17.64
N ALA A 502 -17.42 20.60 -17.30
CA ALA A 502 -16.32 21.44 -17.77
C ALA A 502 -16.13 22.54 -16.72
N GLN A 503 -15.58 22.17 -15.55
CA GLN A 503 -15.49 23.11 -14.42
C GLN A 503 -14.71 24.36 -14.81
N HIS A 504 -15.16 25.49 -14.32
CA HIS A 504 -14.71 26.84 -14.63
C HIS A 504 -14.94 27.30 -16.08
N LYS A 505 -15.76 26.54 -16.82
CA LYS A 505 -16.29 26.93 -18.13
C LYS A 505 -17.83 26.84 -18.13
N GLY A 506 -18.37 25.80 -17.51
CA GLY A 506 -19.79 25.47 -17.53
C GLY A 506 -20.18 24.57 -18.70
N ILE A 507 -21.34 23.92 -18.63
CA ILE A 507 -21.93 23.10 -19.68
C ILE A 507 -23.12 23.84 -20.29
N ASP A 508 -23.12 24.00 -21.59
CA ASP A 508 -24.14 24.72 -22.34
C ASP A 508 -25.10 23.81 -23.12
N ALA A 509 -24.59 22.67 -23.58
CA ALA A 509 -25.39 21.66 -24.25
C ALA A 509 -24.92 20.22 -23.96
N VAL A 510 -25.86 19.28 -24.02
CA VAL A 510 -25.59 17.85 -24.11
C VAL A 510 -26.47 17.27 -25.20
N GLU A 511 -25.87 16.45 -26.03
CA GLU A 511 -26.58 15.74 -27.10
C GLU A 511 -26.40 14.24 -26.92
N VAL A 512 -27.44 13.49 -27.25
CA VAL A 512 -27.49 12.02 -27.19
C VAL A 512 -27.73 11.48 -28.60
N ARG A 513 -27.15 10.33 -28.90
CA ARG A 513 -27.34 9.62 -30.15
C ARG A 513 -27.57 8.15 -29.89
N VAL A 514 -28.56 7.58 -30.60
CA VAL A 514 -28.79 6.13 -30.62
C VAL A 514 -28.24 5.59 -31.93
N ASP A 515 -27.38 4.58 -31.86
CA ASP A 515 -26.74 3.93 -32.99
C ASP A 515 -26.04 4.92 -33.94
N SER A 516 -26.41 4.90 -35.22
CA SER A 516 -25.95 5.84 -36.24
C SER A 516 -26.96 6.97 -36.54
N GLY A 517 -28.00 7.11 -35.71
CA GLY A 517 -29.01 8.14 -35.87
C GLY A 517 -28.49 9.57 -35.66
N PRO A 518 -29.36 10.59 -35.78
CA PRO A 518 -28.99 11.99 -35.53
C PRO A 518 -28.73 12.23 -34.06
N TRP A 519 -27.93 13.26 -33.77
CA TRP A 519 -27.77 13.81 -32.43
C TRP A 519 -29.05 14.52 -31.98
N GLN A 520 -29.49 14.23 -30.76
CA GLN A 520 -30.71 14.76 -30.14
C GLN A 520 -30.34 15.58 -28.91
N GLN A 521 -30.89 16.79 -28.78
CA GLN A 521 -30.65 17.67 -27.66
C GLN A 521 -31.25 17.11 -26.37
N ALA A 522 -30.43 16.98 -25.31
CA ALA A 522 -30.89 16.62 -23.98
C ALA A 522 -31.33 17.88 -23.21
N ARG A 523 -32.29 17.72 -22.31
CA ARG A 523 -32.68 18.77 -21.35
C ARG A 523 -31.67 18.83 -20.21
N LEU A 524 -31.12 20.01 -19.99
CA LEU A 524 -30.17 20.25 -18.91
C LEU A 524 -30.88 20.62 -17.60
N ALA A 525 -30.34 20.14 -16.48
CA ALA A 525 -30.73 20.55 -15.15
C ALA A 525 -30.25 21.97 -14.82
N ALA A 526 -30.83 22.61 -13.83
CA ALA A 526 -30.29 23.85 -13.26
C ALA A 526 -28.95 23.59 -12.54
N VAL A 527 -28.11 24.62 -12.41
CA VAL A 527 -26.85 24.52 -11.65
C VAL A 527 -26.62 25.78 -10.82
N PRO A 528 -25.95 25.69 -9.66
CA PRO A 528 -25.60 26.85 -8.84
C PRO A 528 -24.43 27.67 -9.39
N GLY A 529 -23.64 27.12 -10.30
CA GLY A 529 -22.45 27.77 -10.85
C GLY A 529 -21.72 26.93 -11.90
N ILE A 530 -20.70 27.50 -12.49
CA ILE A 530 -19.90 26.90 -13.58
C ILE A 530 -18.87 25.86 -13.09
N ASP A 531 -18.65 25.77 -11.78
CA ASP A 531 -17.63 24.88 -11.18
C ASP A 531 -18.20 23.52 -10.79
N THR A 532 -19.47 23.26 -11.14
CA THR A 532 -20.15 21.97 -10.87
C THR A 532 -20.38 21.20 -12.16
N TRP A 533 -20.54 19.90 -12.02
CA TRP A 533 -21.17 19.12 -13.08
C TRP A 533 -22.63 19.53 -13.26
N ARG A 534 -23.21 19.17 -14.39
CA ARG A 534 -24.59 19.44 -14.74
C ARG A 534 -25.28 18.12 -15.08
N GLN A 535 -26.38 17.82 -14.42
CA GLN A 535 -27.21 16.69 -14.80
C GLN A 535 -27.96 16.99 -16.09
N TRP A 536 -28.27 15.96 -16.86
CA TRP A 536 -29.04 16.05 -18.09
C TRP A 536 -29.93 14.82 -18.26
N VAL A 537 -31.02 14.97 -19.03
CA VAL A 537 -31.93 13.87 -19.38
C VAL A 537 -32.49 14.05 -20.77
N TRP A 538 -32.63 12.95 -21.49
CA TRP A 538 -33.29 12.83 -22.76
C TRP A 538 -34.26 11.65 -22.74
N GLU A 539 -35.49 11.85 -23.24
CA GLU A 539 -36.50 10.81 -23.31
C GLU A 539 -36.39 10.10 -24.64
N TRP A 540 -36.15 8.81 -24.59
CA TRP A 540 -35.98 7.94 -25.75
C TRP A 540 -37.19 7.02 -25.91
N ASP A 541 -37.80 7.00 -27.11
CA ASP A 541 -38.80 6.00 -27.50
C ASP A 541 -38.07 4.73 -27.97
N ALA A 542 -37.75 3.86 -27.02
CA ALA A 542 -36.94 2.67 -27.21
C ALA A 542 -37.70 1.60 -27.97
N THR A 543 -37.14 1.13 -29.08
CA THR A 543 -37.66 0.02 -29.89
C THR A 543 -36.96 -1.29 -29.52
N PRO A 544 -37.64 -2.46 -29.66
CA PRO A 544 -36.98 -3.74 -29.41
C PRO A 544 -35.73 -3.93 -30.26
N GLY A 545 -34.65 -4.45 -29.65
CA GLY A 545 -33.38 -4.69 -30.31
C GLY A 545 -32.17 -4.36 -29.44
N ASN A 546 -30.99 -4.49 -30.04
CA ASN A 546 -29.74 -4.06 -29.42
C ASN A 546 -29.38 -2.65 -29.91
N HIS A 547 -29.14 -1.74 -29.02
CA HIS A 547 -28.82 -0.34 -29.31
C HIS A 547 -27.55 0.12 -28.60
N THR A 548 -26.93 1.15 -29.19
CA THR A 548 -25.76 1.82 -28.61
C THR A 548 -26.11 3.29 -28.39
N LEU A 549 -26.02 3.70 -27.12
CA LEU A 549 -26.23 5.09 -26.71
C LEU A 549 -24.88 5.80 -26.61
N LEU A 550 -24.79 7.00 -27.20
CA LEU A 550 -23.64 7.87 -27.10
C LEU A 550 -24.10 9.24 -26.57
N ALA A 551 -23.24 9.92 -25.83
CA ALA A 551 -23.45 11.33 -25.44
C ALA A 551 -22.23 12.18 -25.75
N ARG A 552 -22.46 13.48 -25.95
CA ARG A 552 -21.40 14.51 -26.03
C ARG A 552 -21.86 15.79 -25.38
N ALA A 553 -20.94 16.49 -24.73
CA ALA A 553 -21.20 17.79 -24.10
C ALA A 553 -20.56 18.91 -24.90
N THR A 554 -21.17 20.08 -24.85
CA THR A 554 -20.61 21.34 -25.31
C THR A 554 -20.48 22.28 -24.11
N ASP A 555 -19.29 22.86 -23.88
CA ASP A 555 -19.07 23.82 -22.81
C ASP A 555 -19.46 25.25 -23.24
N ALA A 556 -19.58 26.17 -22.28
CA ALA A 556 -20.00 27.53 -22.54
C ALA A 556 -18.99 28.38 -23.35
N THR A 557 -17.81 27.85 -23.66
CA THR A 557 -16.89 28.44 -24.64
C THR A 557 -17.19 28.02 -26.08
N GLY A 558 -18.18 27.15 -26.29
CA GLY A 558 -18.55 26.58 -27.58
C GLY A 558 -17.75 25.34 -27.99
N TYR A 559 -16.83 24.86 -27.14
CA TYR A 559 -16.08 23.64 -27.42
C TYR A 559 -16.95 22.42 -27.20
N THR A 560 -17.10 21.59 -28.22
CA THR A 560 -17.81 20.30 -28.15
C THR A 560 -16.82 19.16 -27.89
N GLN A 561 -17.18 18.27 -26.95
CA GLN A 561 -16.45 17.05 -26.62
C GLN A 561 -16.04 16.28 -27.87
N THR A 562 -14.79 15.87 -27.95
CA THR A 562 -14.23 15.21 -29.13
C THR A 562 -14.60 13.71 -29.18
N ALA A 563 -14.83 13.20 -30.39
CA ALA A 563 -15.01 11.76 -30.63
C ALA A 563 -13.69 10.96 -30.51
N ARG A 564 -12.53 11.64 -30.60
CA ARG A 564 -11.22 10.98 -30.59
C ARG A 564 -11.00 10.30 -29.24
N GLN A 565 -10.90 8.98 -29.24
CA GLN A 565 -10.56 8.20 -28.06
C GLN A 565 -9.09 8.41 -27.69
N ALA A 566 -8.83 8.71 -26.42
CA ALA A 566 -7.48 8.74 -25.85
C ALA A 566 -7.52 8.28 -24.39
N PRO A 567 -6.46 7.60 -23.93
CA PRO A 567 -6.33 7.19 -22.53
C PRO A 567 -6.17 8.42 -21.62
N PRO A 568 -6.29 8.24 -20.29
CA PRO A 568 -6.11 9.32 -19.32
C PRO A 568 -4.74 10.00 -19.37
N GLU A 569 -3.66 9.25 -19.59
CA GLU A 569 -2.30 9.79 -19.66
C GLU A 569 -2.05 10.44 -21.03
N PRO A 570 -1.39 11.61 -21.11
CA PRO A 570 -0.78 12.39 -20.02
C PRO A 570 -1.69 13.47 -19.40
N ASN A 571 -2.88 13.75 -19.92
CA ASN A 571 -3.63 14.98 -19.59
C ASN A 571 -5.15 14.78 -19.51
N GLY A 572 -5.62 13.58 -19.21
CA GLY A 572 -7.03 13.21 -19.13
C GLY A 572 -7.53 12.49 -20.38
N ALA A 573 -8.47 11.55 -20.20
CA ALA A 573 -9.11 10.80 -21.26
C ALA A 573 -9.88 11.73 -22.23
N THR A 574 -10.16 11.22 -23.43
CA THR A 574 -11.08 11.86 -24.38
C THR A 574 -11.89 10.80 -25.14
N GLY A 575 -13.06 11.15 -25.63
CA GLY A 575 -13.95 10.28 -26.39
C GLY A 575 -15.39 10.44 -25.93
N TYR A 576 -16.34 9.86 -26.67
CA TYR A 576 -17.73 9.85 -26.25
C TYR A 576 -18.01 8.66 -25.30
N PRO A 577 -18.75 8.88 -24.19
CA PRO A 577 -19.29 7.79 -23.40
C PRO A 577 -20.23 6.97 -24.26
N THR A 578 -20.12 5.64 -24.14
CA THR A 578 -20.88 4.68 -24.94
C THR A 578 -21.47 3.62 -24.03
N VAL A 579 -22.78 3.37 -24.16
CA VAL A 579 -23.50 2.34 -23.42
C VAL A 579 -24.27 1.45 -24.39
N ALA A 580 -23.99 0.14 -24.36
CA ALA A 580 -24.78 -0.84 -25.08
C ALA A 580 -25.98 -1.29 -24.24
N VAL A 581 -27.16 -1.33 -24.83
CA VAL A 581 -28.42 -1.72 -24.19
C VAL A 581 -29.20 -2.71 -25.05
N THR A 582 -29.92 -3.62 -24.41
CA THR A 582 -30.87 -4.51 -25.07
C THR A 582 -32.29 -4.11 -24.68
N VAL A 583 -33.18 -3.90 -25.65
CA VAL A 583 -34.59 -3.55 -25.45
C VAL A 583 -35.46 -4.76 -25.84
N GLN A 584 -36.39 -5.14 -24.96
CA GLN A 584 -37.31 -6.27 -25.12
C GLN A 584 -38.77 -5.79 -25.16
#